data_6835f5b53ca0e9019178da3df43fd234
#
_entry.id   6835f5b53ca0e9019178da3df43fd234
#
_cell.length_a   1.000
_cell.length_b   1.000
_cell.length_c   1.000
_cell.angle_alpha   90.00
_cell.angle_beta   90.00
_cell.angle_gamma   90.00
#
_symmetry.space_group_name_H-M   'P 1'
#
loop_
_entity.id
_entity.type
_entity.pdbx_description
1 polymer ?
#
loop_
_entity_poly.entity_id
_entity_poly.type
_entity_poly.pdbx_seq_one_letter_code
_entity_poly.pdbx_strand_id
1 'polypeptide(L)'
;KEKRFVEAVDLLPTFLDAVESSMSKHRLEGQSLLPIIRGDKVSNWKESVFSEIDYSFNEARKILNIGASDARAYMIRNNKWKYIYYKGFPPQLFDLRNDPDEFNDLGQLPEYSKIIEEMKDILLKKLTSRKNRVAATDEFVLKDRDYTKDDGIMIGVW
;
A
#
# COMPACT_ATOMS: atom_id res chain seq x y z
N LYS A 1 18.35 9.81 -14.08
CA LYS A 1 16.95 9.42 -13.98
C LYS A 1 16.84 8.26 -12.97
N GLU A 2 16.10 8.44 -11.89
CA GLU A 2 15.86 7.38 -10.90
C GLU A 2 14.87 6.35 -11.47
N LYS A 3 15.14 5.07 -11.22
CA LYS A 3 14.28 3.95 -11.66
C LYS A 3 13.59 3.23 -10.51
N ARG A 4 13.97 3.50 -9.26
CA ARG A 4 13.36 2.90 -8.08
C ARG A 4 11.93 3.41 -7.90
N PHE A 5 11.10 2.59 -7.28
CA PHE A 5 9.72 2.96 -6.98
C PHE A 5 9.65 4.08 -5.96
N VAL A 6 8.82 5.07 -6.24
CA VAL A 6 8.57 6.24 -5.40
C VAL A 6 7.06 6.46 -5.29
N GLU A 7 6.59 6.80 -4.10
CA GLU A 7 5.19 7.11 -3.83
C GLU A 7 5.06 8.52 -3.23
N ALA A 8 3.88 9.13 -3.35
CA ALA A 8 3.63 10.46 -2.79
C ALA A 8 3.85 10.54 -1.27
N VAL A 9 3.64 9.44 -0.54
CA VAL A 9 3.89 9.35 0.90
C VAL A 9 5.38 9.49 1.26
N ASP A 10 6.30 9.36 0.28
CA ASP A 10 7.75 9.53 0.49
C ASP A 10 8.15 11.02 0.54
N LEU A 11 7.30 11.93 0.08
CA LEU A 11 7.61 13.37 0.02
C LEU A 11 7.72 13.98 1.43
N LEU A 12 6.75 13.68 2.30
CA LEU A 12 6.76 14.23 3.65
C LEU A 12 8.02 13.84 4.45
N PRO A 13 8.40 12.56 4.56
CA PRO A 13 9.65 12.20 5.23
C PRO A 13 10.89 12.82 4.56
N THR A 14 10.87 13.02 3.23
CA THR A 14 11.96 13.69 2.52
C THR A 14 12.10 15.15 2.94
N PHE A 15 11.00 15.89 3.01
CA PHE A 15 11.03 17.29 3.44
C PHE A 15 11.45 17.43 4.90
N LEU A 16 10.96 16.56 5.78
CA LEU A 16 11.33 16.56 7.19
C LEU A 16 12.82 16.26 7.41
N ASP A 17 13.36 15.30 6.66
CA ASP A 17 14.81 15.02 6.70
C ASP A 17 15.64 16.19 6.13
N ALA A 18 15.13 16.85 5.08
CA ALA A 18 15.84 17.98 4.47
C ALA A 18 15.95 19.20 5.40
N VAL A 19 14.98 19.40 6.30
CA VAL A 19 15.00 20.46 7.31
C VAL A 19 15.45 19.97 8.69
N GLU A 20 16.02 18.77 8.76
CA GLU A 20 16.51 18.16 10.00
C GLU A 20 15.48 18.12 11.13
N SER A 21 14.21 17.86 10.79
CA SER A 21 13.11 17.82 11.74
C SER A 21 13.21 16.62 12.69
N SER A 22 12.88 16.86 13.96
CA SER A 22 12.80 15.83 15.01
C SER A 22 11.51 15.01 14.98
N MET A 23 10.71 15.08 13.94
CA MET A 23 9.45 14.35 13.85
C MET A 23 9.63 12.84 13.97
N SER A 24 8.80 12.22 14.78
CA SER A 24 8.87 10.78 15.04
C SER A 24 8.58 9.95 13.79
N LYS A 25 9.55 9.16 13.34
CA LYS A 25 9.47 8.34 12.12
C LYS A 25 8.33 7.31 12.15
N HIS A 26 7.87 6.88 13.34
CA HIS A 26 6.76 5.93 13.44
C HIS A 26 5.43 6.47 12.90
N ARG A 27 5.29 7.79 12.75
CA ARG A 27 4.09 8.44 12.18
C ARG A 27 4.08 8.45 10.65
N LEU A 28 5.19 8.12 10.02
CA LEU A 28 5.37 8.23 8.57
C LEU A 28 5.29 6.84 7.92
N GLU A 29 4.46 6.68 6.89
CA GLU A 29 4.39 5.46 6.10
C GLU A 29 5.43 5.42 4.99
N GLY A 30 5.84 6.59 4.48
CA GLY A 30 6.84 6.72 3.43
C GLY A 30 8.28 6.64 3.95
N GLN A 31 9.21 6.59 3.01
CA GLN A 31 10.65 6.62 3.24
C GLN A 31 11.24 7.88 2.60
N SER A 32 12.20 8.51 3.27
CA SER A 32 12.89 9.67 2.72
C SER A 32 13.66 9.33 1.44
N LEU A 33 13.49 10.16 0.43
CA LEU A 33 14.25 10.10 -0.83
C LEU A 33 15.64 10.72 -0.70
N LEU A 34 15.93 11.41 0.39
CA LEU A 34 17.15 12.18 0.55
C LEU A 34 18.43 11.34 0.40
N PRO A 35 18.52 10.13 0.96
CA PRO A 35 19.67 9.25 0.73
C PRO A 35 19.87 8.92 -0.76
N ILE A 36 18.75 8.66 -1.47
CA ILE A 36 18.81 8.38 -2.91
C ILE A 36 19.29 9.61 -3.69
N ILE A 37 18.78 10.79 -3.36
CA ILE A 37 19.15 12.07 -4.01
C ILE A 37 20.64 12.37 -3.80
N ARG A 38 21.18 12.04 -2.62
CA ARG A 38 22.60 12.22 -2.27
C ARG A 38 23.53 11.16 -2.90
N GLY A 39 22.95 10.10 -3.49
CA GLY A 39 23.73 9.00 -4.09
C GLY A 39 24.15 7.92 -3.12
N ASP A 40 23.58 7.87 -1.93
CA ASP A 40 23.88 6.88 -0.91
C ASP A 40 23.43 5.48 -1.35
N LYS A 41 24.11 4.45 -0.85
CA LYS A 41 23.68 3.07 -1.03
C LYS A 41 22.50 2.79 -0.09
N VAL A 42 21.31 2.62 -0.67
CA VAL A 42 20.10 2.24 0.07
C VAL A 42 19.83 0.75 -0.17
N SER A 43 19.99 -0.08 0.87
CA SER A 43 19.87 -1.55 0.78
C SER A 43 18.42 -2.04 0.85
N ASN A 44 17.55 -1.33 1.58
CA ASN A 44 16.15 -1.72 1.80
C ASN A 44 15.22 -0.68 1.20
N TRP A 45 15.02 -0.76 -0.12
CA TRP A 45 14.06 0.07 -0.82
C TRP A 45 12.85 -0.77 -1.23
N LYS A 46 11.70 -0.12 -1.39
CA LYS A 46 10.44 -0.78 -1.77
C LYS A 46 10.54 -1.46 -3.15
N GLU A 47 10.02 -2.67 -3.24
CA GLU A 47 9.98 -3.45 -4.47
C GLU A 47 8.64 -3.34 -5.21
N SER A 48 7.67 -2.68 -4.59
CA SER A 48 6.35 -2.43 -5.16
C SER A 48 5.82 -1.07 -4.74
N VAL A 49 4.88 -0.55 -5.51
CA VAL A 49 4.12 0.66 -5.20
C VAL A 49 2.64 0.34 -5.12
N PHE A 50 1.95 1.09 -4.26
CA PHE A 50 0.55 0.94 -3.96
C PHE A 50 -0.22 2.21 -4.34
N SER A 51 -1.45 2.03 -4.82
CA SER A 51 -2.39 3.12 -5.02
C SER A 51 -3.81 2.64 -4.72
N GLU A 52 -4.62 3.53 -4.19
CA GLU A 52 -6.04 3.27 -3.98
C GLU A 52 -6.87 4.42 -4.57
N ILE A 53 -8.06 4.11 -5.02
CA ILE A 53 -9.04 5.09 -5.47
C ILE A 53 -10.40 4.80 -4.86
N ASP A 54 -11.03 5.84 -4.35
CA ASP A 54 -12.44 5.87 -4.01
C ASP A 54 -13.17 6.57 -5.16
N TYR A 55 -14.01 5.81 -5.88
CA TYR A 55 -14.80 6.33 -6.99
C TYR A 55 -16.30 6.44 -6.64
N SER A 56 -16.61 6.57 -5.34
CA SER A 56 -18.00 6.68 -4.84
C SER A 56 -18.76 7.86 -5.43
N PHE A 57 -18.06 8.96 -5.75
CA PHE A 57 -18.65 10.15 -6.40
C PHE A 57 -18.65 10.08 -7.93
N ASN A 58 -18.06 9.03 -8.51
CA ASN A 58 -17.99 8.88 -9.97
C ASN A 58 -19.29 8.30 -10.52
N GLU A 59 -19.65 8.71 -11.74
CA GLU A 59 -20.82 8.19 -12.48
C GLU A 59 -20.74 6.65 -12.66
N ALA A 60 -19.53 6.09 -12.81
CA ALA A 60 -19.31 4.66 -12.90
C ALA A 60 -19.95 3.88 -11.74
N ARG A 61 -19.92 4.39 -10.51
CA ARG A 61 -20.56 3.75 -9.36
C ARG A 61 -22.07 3.55 -9.58
N LYS A 62 -22.73 4.56 -10.11
CA LYS A 62 -24.19 4.52 -10.38
C LYS A 62 -24.51 3.54 -11.50
N ILE A 63 -23.73 3.58 -12.59
CA ILE A 63 -23.89 2.66 -13.73
C ILE A 63 -23.71 1.21 -13.29
N LEU A 64 -22.70 0.95 -12.43
CA LEU A 64 -22.42 -0.38 -11.89
C LEU A 64 -23.37 -0.78 -10.75
N ASN A 65 -24.25 0.11 -10.30
CA ASN A 65 -25.20 -0.10 -9.22
C ASN A 65 -24.58 -0.67 -7.94
N ILE A 66 -23.44 -0.11 -7.50
CA ILE A 66 -22.72 -0.51 -6.28
C ILE A 66 -22.86 0.53 -5.18
N GLY A 67 -22.79 0.05 -3.92
CA GLY A 67 -22.82 0.91 -2.73
C GLY A 67 -21.62 1.87 -2.68
N ALA A 68 -21.79 3.05 -2.05
CA ALA A 68 -20.72 4.03 -1.93
C ALA A 68 -19.48 3.46 -1.22
N SER A 69 -19.68 2.66 -0.16
CA SER A 69 -18.58 2.02 0.59
C SER A 69 -17.85 0.93 -0.20
N ASP A 70 -18.42 0.46 -1.30
CA ASP A 70 -17.87 -0.60 -2.13
C ASP A 70 -17.17 -0.07 -3.40
N ALA A 71 -17.35 1.21 -3.70
CA ALA A 71 -16.79 1.87 -4.87
C ALA A 71 -15.30 2.19 -4.68
N ARG A 72 -14.49 1.16 -4.48
CA ARG A 72 -13.05 1.25 -4.24
C ARG A 72 -12.27 0.29 -5.09
N ALA A 73 -11.10 0.74 -5.55
CA ALA A 73 -10.13 -0.11 -6.21
C ALA A 73 -8.75 0.07 -5.56
N TYR A 74 -7.98 -1.00 -5.54
CA TYR A 74 -6.66 -1.07 -4.95
C TYR A 74 -5.68 -1.63 -5.96
N MET A 75 -4.58 -0.94 -6.19
CA MET A 75 -3.56 -1.33 -7.14
C MET A 75 -2.25 -1.60 -6.42
N ILE A 76 -1.59 -2.71 -6.80
CA ILE A 76 -0.20 -3.00 -6.47
C ILE A 76 0.59 -3.26 -7.74
N ARG A 77 1.77 -2.66 -7.84
CA ARG A 77 2.66 -2.80 -8.99
C ARG A 77 4.07 -3.10 -8.54
N ASN A 78 4.70 -4.09 -9.18
CA ASN A 78 6.13 -4.36 -9.10
C ASN A 78 6.80 -4.14 -10.47
N ASN A 79 8.05 -4.57 -10.65
CA ASN A 79 8.80 -4.39 -11.90
C ASN A 79 8.24 -5.17 -13.10
N LYS A 80 7.38 -6.16 -12.87
CA LYS A 80 6.83 -7.01 -13.92
C LYS A 80 5.33 -6.94 -14.00
N TRP A 81 4.64 -6.94 -12.87
CA TRP A 81 3.20 -7.09 -12.80
C TRP A 81 2.53 -5.86 -12.22
N LYS A 82 1.36 -5.52 -12.76
CA LYS A 82 0.40 -4.60 -12.16
C LYS A 82 -0.90 -5.36 -11.92
N TYR A 83 -1.35 -5.36 -10.70
CA TYR A 83 -2.57 -6.01 -10.26
C TYR A 83 -3.53 -4.97 -9.69
N ILE A 84 -4.81 -5.04 -10.10
CA ILE A 84 -5.86 -4.15 -9.61
C ILE A 84 -6.99 -5.01 -9.05
N TYR A 85 -7.28 -4.79 -7.78
CA TYR A 85 -8.41 -5.41 -7.10
C TYR A 85 -9.60 -4.44 -7.08
N TYR A 86 -10.76 -4.92 -7.50
CA TYR A 86 -12.04 -4.25 -7.40
C TYR A 86 -12.96 -5.03 -6.48
N LYS A 87 -13.59 -4.37 -5.50
CA LYS A 87 -14.55 -5.06 -4.64
C LYS A 87 -15.78 -5.49 -5.44
N GLY A 88 -16.05 -6.79 -5.45
CA GLY A 88 -17.21 -7.36 -6.14
C GLY A 88 -17.06 -7.58 -7.66
N PHE A 89 -15.86 -7.34 -8.20
CA PHE A 89 -15.57 -7.56 -9.63
C PHE A 89 -14.32 -8.41 -9.82
N PRO A 90 -14.17 -9.05 -10.99
CA PRO A 90 -12.92 -9.71 -11.34
C PRO A 90 -11.74 -8.75 -11.27
N PRO A 91 -10.56 -9.21 -10.83
CA PRO A 91 -9.37 -8.38 -10.82
C PRO A 91 -8.83 -8.17 -12.23
N GLN A 92 -7.97 -7.17 -12.39
CA GLN A 92 -7.15 -6.99 -13.59
C GLN A 92 -5.69 -7.32 -13.28
N LEU A 93 -4.99 -7.88 -14.28
CA LEU A 93 -3.56 -8.17 -14.23
C LEU A 93 -2.89 -7.80 -15.56
N PHE A 94 -1.76 -7.10 -15.48
CA PHE A 94 -0.99 -6.68 -16.66
C PHE A 94 0.48 -7.09 -16.53
N ASP A 95 1.06 -7.65 -17.61
CA ASP A 95 2.51 -7.93 -17.72
C ASP A 95 3.24 -6.71 -18.29
N LEU A 96 3.73 -5.83 -17.42
CA LEU A 96 4.37 -4.58 -17.80
C LEU A 96 5.71 -4.74 -18.54
N ARG A 97 6.28 -5.95 -18.63
CA ARG A 97 7.49 -6.21 -19.43
C ARG A 97 7.16 -6.47 -20.88
N ASN A 98 6.07 -7.20 -21.14
CA ASN A 98 5.66 -7.57 -22.48
C ASN A 98 4.56 -6.65 -23.03
N ASP A 99 3.81 -5.98 -22.14
CA ASP A 99 2.70 -5.08 -22.44
C ASP A 99 2.81 -3.82 -21.54
N PRO A 100 3.78 -2.93 -21.78
CA PRO A 100 3.98 -1.74 -20.97
C PRO A 100 2.84 -0.72 -21.07
N ASP A 101 2.03 -0.81 -22.12
CA ASP A 101 0.89 0.06 -22.38
C ASP A 101 -0.45 -0.49 -21.84
N GLU A 102 -0.41 -1.71 -21.23
CA GLU A 102 -1.55 -2.31 -20.51
C GLU A 102 -2.78 -2.57 -21.40
N PHE A 103 -2.56 -3.01 -22.65
CA PHE A 103 -3.65 -3.33 -23.59
C PHE A 103 -4.30 -4.68 -23.33
N ASN A 104 -3.58 -5.62 -22.69
CA ASN A 104 -4.02 -6.99 -22.50
C ASN A 104 -4.24 -7.29 -21.03
N ASP A 105 -5.52 -7.37 -20.62
CA ASP A 105 -5.90 -7.77 -19.27
C ASP A 105 -5.83 -9.30 -19.13
N LEU A 106 -4.96 -9.78 -18.28
CA LEU A 106 -4.72 -11.19 -17.98
C LEU A 106 -5.48 -11.66 -16.71
N GLY A 107 -6.26 -10.78 -16.08
CA GLY A 107 -6.83 -10.98 -14.75
C GLY A 107 -7.89 -12.08 -14.67
N GLN A 108 -8.42 -12.57 -15.79
CA GLN A 108 -9.40 -13.65 -15.84
C GLN A 108 -8.88 -14.92 -16.53
N LEU A 109 -7.61 -14.94 -16.93
CA LEU A 109 -7.03 -16.09 -17.62
C LEU A 109 -6.52 -17.12 -16.60
N PRO A 110 -6.99 -18.39 -16.65
CA PRO A 110 -6.66 -19.42 -15.68
C PRO A 110 -5.15 -19.68 -15.51
N GLU A 111 -4.36 -19.56 -16.57
CA GLU A 111 -2.92 -19.74 -16.57
C GLU A 111 -2.18 -18.72 -15.70
N TYR A 112 -2.80 -17.58 -15.38
CA TYR A 112 -2.23 -16.55 -14.51
C TYR A 112 -2.73 -16.60 -13.07
N SER A 113 -3.57 -17.58 -12.70
CA SER A 113 -4.17 -17.69 -11.36
C SER A 113 -3.14 -17.62 -10.23
N LYS A 114 -2.00 -18.32 -10.39
CA LYS A 114 -0.92 -18.29 -9.40
C LYS A 114 -0.33 -16.89 -9.23
N ILE A 115 -0.13 -16.17 -10.33
CA ILE A 115 0.42 -14.79 -10.30
C ILE A 115 -0.59 -13.84 -9.66
N ILE A 116 -1.87 -14.01 -9.97
CA ILE A 116 -2.96 -13.25 -9.35
C ILE A 116 -2.96 -13.42 -7.82
N GLU A 117 -2.82 -14.66 -7.34
CA GLU A 117 -2.71 -14.95 -5.90
C GLU A 117 -1.47 -14.31 -5.29
N GLU A 118 -0.29 -14.45 -5.90
CA GLU A 118 0.95 -13.81 -5.43
C GLU A 118 0.80 -12.29 -5.33
N MET A 119 0.24 -11.65 -6.34
CA MET A 119 0.05 -10.19 -6.35
C MET A 119 -1.02 -9.74 -5.34
N LYS A 120 -2.07 -10.54 -5.16
CA LYS A 120 -3.09 -10.32 -4.13
C LYS A 120 -2.50 -10.41 -2.72
N ASP A 121 -1.60 -11.35 -2.48
CA ASP A 121 -0.92 -11.49 -1.19
C ASP A 121 -0.01 -10.28 -0.91
N ILE A 122 0.71 -9.78 -1.92
CA ILE A 122 1.51 -8.56 -1.79
C ILE A 122 0.60 -7.37 -1.45
N LEU A 123 -0.54 -7.24 -2.14
CA LEU A 123 -1.53 -6.20 -1.86
C LEU A 123 -2.09 -6.31 -0.43
N LEU A 124 -2.50 -7.51 -0.01
CA LEU A 124 -3.02 -7.75 1.34
C LEU A 124 -1.98 -7.42 2.41
N LYS A 125 -0.72 -7.87 2.21
CA LYS A 125 0.39 -7.53 3.09
C LYS A 125 0.59 -6.01 3.20
N LYS A 126 0.49 -5.28 2.08
CA LYS A 126 0.58 -3.80 2.08
C LYS A 126 -0.57 -3.19 2.88
N LEU A 127 -1.80 -3.61 2.64
CA LEU A 127 -2.99 -3.07 3.33
C LEU A 127 -2.95 -3.33 4.84
N THR A 128 -2.53 -4.53 5.25
CA THR A 128 -2.46 -4.92 6.67
C THR A 128 -1.23 -4.36 7.39
N SER A 129 -0.20 -3.92 6.65
CA SER A 129 1.00 -3.28 7.22
C SER A 129 0.85 -1.76 7.42
N ARG A 130 -0.28 -1.17 7.02
CA ARG A 130 -0.54 0.26 7.23
C ARG A 130 -0.56 0.59 8.73
N LYS A 131 -0.02 1.74 9.07
CA LYS A 131 0.07 2.16 10.47
C LYS A 131 -1.29 2.56 11.00
N ASN A 132 -1.81 1.79 11.93
CA ASN A 132 -3.10 2.05 12.57
C ASN A 132 -2.96 2.98 13.78
N ARG A 133 -1.77 3.04 14.38
CA ARG A 133 -1.48 3.86 15.55
C ARG A 133 -0.48 4.95 15.19
N VAL A 134 -0.93 6.17 15.17
CA VAL A 134 -0.06 7.35 14.93
C VAL A 134 0.26 8.12 16.22
N ALA A 135 -0.49 7.87 17.31
CA ALA A 135 -0.33 8.54 18.59
C ALA A 135 0.60 7.80 19.56
N ALA A 136 0.78 6.48 19.40
CA ALA A 136 1.60 5.64 20.27
C ALA A 136 2.58 4.78 19.48
N THR A 137 3.81 4.62 19.98
CA THR A 137 4.79 3.68 19.43
C THR A 137 4.52 2.26 19.90
N ASP A 138 5.09 1.26 19.21
CA ASP A 138 5.04 -0.12 19.69
C ASP A 138 5.73 -0.29 21.04
N GLU A 139 6.84 0.42 21.27
CA GLU A 139 7.55 0.44 22.56
C GLU A 139 6.68 0.99 23.68
N PHE A 140 5.92 2.07 23.42
CA PHE A 140 4.95 2.61 24.37
C PHE A 140 3.89 1.56 24.72
N VAL A 141 3.26 0.95 23.70
CA VAL A 141 2.24 -0.08 23.89
C VAL A 141 2.80 -1.31 24.66
N LEU A 142 4.04 -1.69 24.39
CA LEU A 142 4.67 -2.82 25.09
C LEU A 142 5.00 -2.52 26.56
N LYS A 143 5.27 -1.26 26.89
CA LYS A 143 5.51 -0.81 28.28
C LYS A 143 4.24 -0.69 29.09
N ASP A 144 3.14 -0.30 28.45
CA ASP A 144 1.84 -0.03 29.09
C ASP A 144 0.96 -1.29 29.21
N ARG A 145 1.58 -2.46 29.22
CA ARG A 145 0.89 -3.75 29.15
C ARG A 145 0.21 -4.21 30.45
N ASP A 146 0.30 -3.46 31.53
CA ASP A 146 -0.25 -3.90 32.82
C ASP A 146 -1.78 -3.88 32.92
N TYR A 147 -2.45 -3.25 31.95
CA TYR A 147 -3.92 -3.17 31.92
C TYR A 147 -4.64 -4.48 31.58
N THR A 148 -3.97 -5.47 31.03
CA THR A 148 -4.64 -6.66 30.45
C THR A 148 -4.16 -7.99 31.01
N LYS A 149 -3.38 -7.99 32.10
CA LYS A 149 -2.84 -9.24 32.66
C LYS A 149 -3.92 -10.18 33.15
N ASP A 150 -5.06 -9.65 33.60
CA ASP A 150 -6.13 -10.42 34.25
C ASP A 150 -7.41 -10.55 33.40
N ASP A 151 -7.55 -9.82 32.29
CA ASP A 151 -8.83 -9.65 31.60
C ASP A 151 -8.98 -10.44 30.28
N GLY A 152 -7.96 -11.21 29.89
CA GLY A 152 -7.99 -11.94 28.61
C GLY A 152 -7.87 -11.02 27.38
N ILE A 153 -8.20 -11.56 26.21
CA ILE A 153 -8.15 -10.79 24.95
C ILE A 153 -9.46 -10.02 24.79
N MET A 154 -9.41 -8.71 24.93
CA MET A 154 -10.55 -7.84 24.59
C MET A 154 -10.50 -7.53 23.08
N ILE A 155 -11.35 -8.19 22.31
CA ILE A 155 -11.54 -7.91 20.89
C ILE A 155 -12.71 -6.98 20.72
N GLY A 156 -12.49 -5.81 20.10
CA GLY A 156 -13.57 -4.91 19.69
C GLY A 156 -13.99 -3.83 20.70
N VAL A 157 -13.14 -3.49 21.65
CA VAL A 157 -13.30 -2.26 22.44
C VAL A 157 -12.50 -1.16 21.74
N TRP A 158 -13.21 -0.25 21.09
CA TRP A 158 -12.68 0.89 20.36
C TRP A 158 -13.00 2.18 21.09
#